data_8be9fd9e586ac97cf27f1710bcd99a3e
#
_entry.id   8be9fd9e586ac97cf27f1710bcd99a3e
#
_cell.length_a   1.000
_cell.length_b   1.000
_cell.length_c   1.000
_cell.angle_alpha   90.00
_cell.angle_beta   90.00
_cell.angle_gamma   90.00
#
_symmetry.space_group_name_H-M   'P 1'
#
loop_
_entity.id
_entity.type
_entity.pdbx_description
1 polymer ?
#
loop_
_entity_poly.entity_id
_entity_poly.type
_entity_poly.pdbx_seq_one_letter_code
_entity_poly.pdbx_strand_id
1 'polypeptide(L)'
;RSVPGISVIDSSPEFSLNQLEIIPEENSIDFGKLLYGGSETEITYKLPVNLLSKHTLLSGINGTGKTNTVQAILNKLSEKVPFLVIEPAKTEYIDWAIEYNKRHPDNVISIFIPGCKSYKDKTNRQDIKIAPLKLNPFDIVWLEKEQESNVLTHIDRLKSTFAAAFPMYDILPVLMEDLIYTVYQNNTTDWLTKEPVFGRTLPPTLNSMSLAVNEVIANRQYEERVERNMKACLNTRIDSLKRGWKGEMLNTIYSTPWSELFEKPCVINLSYVGDDTDKSFFMALILQFLYEYCTAKAELGLIDFNDNGCKHLTVVEEAHRVMMKCDNLELPQYKSAMMFSNMLSEIRAYGEGMLLVDQVPTRLIPDAIKNTNIKITHRLVAEDDCKAIGEAMGINKEQRKIIPKLLVGQCIISTALSTDEHWIKVKKVK
;
A
#
# COMPACT_ATOMS: atom_id res chain seq x y z
N ARG A 1 29.84 41.25 -7.67
CA ARG A 1 29.91 42.66 -8.13
C ARG A 1 28.56 42.95 -8.81
N SER A 2 27.69 43.71 -8.13
CA SER A 2 26.43 44.21 -8.71
C SER A 2 26.76 45.25 -9.76
N VAL A 3 26.21 45.10 -10.95
CA VAL A 3 26.25 46.16 -11.99
C VAL A 3 25.13 47.15 -11.64
N PRO A 4 25.44 48.43 -11.40
CA PRO A 4 24.41 49.43 -11.09
C PRO A 4 23.47 49.58 -12.31
N GLY A 5 22.16 49.41 -12.05
CA GLY A 5 21.11 49.62 -13.06
C GLY A 5 20.52 48.33 -13.68
N ILE A 6 20.97 47.14 -13.30
CA ILE A 6 20.34 45.88 -13.67
C ILE A 6 19.71 45.26 -12.42
N SER A 7 18.41 45.41 -12.25
CA SER A 7 17.65 44.57 -11.35
C SER A 7 17.60 43.16 -11.97
N VAL A 8 18.31 42.22 -11.38
CA VAL A 8 18.06 40.79 -11.67
C VAL A 8 16.66 40.51 -11.10
N ILE A 9 15.67 40.54 -11.96
CA ILE A 9 14.37 39.97 -11.66
C ILE A 9 14.64 38.48 -11.58
N ASP A 10 14.72 37.93 -10.36
CA ASP A 10 14.72 36.49 -10.12
C ASP A 10 13.30 36.04 -10.52
N SER A 11 13.14 35.72 -11.81
CA SER A 11 11.86 35.22 -12.31
C SER A 11 11.61 33.87 -11.65
N SER A 12 10.68 33.83 -10.70
CA SER A 12 10.20 32.59 -10.14
C SER A 12 9.79 31.67 -11.30
N PRO A 13 10.22 30.39 -11.30
CA PRO A 13 9.84 29.50 -12.38
C PRO A 13 8.32 29.43 -12.48
N GLU A 14 7.83 29.51 -13.70
CA GLU A 14 6.39 29.52 -13.96
C GLU A 14 5.80 28.13 -13.75
N PHE A 15 4.72 28.09 -12.97
CA PHE A 15 3.81 26.96 -12.85
C PHE A 15 2.45 27.39 -13.42
N SER A 16 1.72 26.47 -14.01
CA SER A 16 0.44 26.77 -14.62
C SER A 16 -0.61 27.19 -13.58
N LEU A 17 -1.37 28.22 -13.92
CA LEU A 17 -2.58 28.63 -13.22
C LEU A 17 -3.85 28.11 -13.90
N ASN A 18 -3.71 27.43 -15.05
CA ASN A 18 -4.82 26.85 -15.78
C ASN A 18 -5.38 25.68 -14.96
N GLN A 19 -6.69 25.62 -14.84
CA GLN A 19 -7.34 24.42 -14.31
C GLN A 19 -7.57 23.43 -15.45
N LEU A 20 -7.46 22.13 -15.14
CA LEU A 20 -8.08 21.10 -15.94
C LEU A 20 -9.56 21.45 -16.12
N GLU A 21 -10.19 20.99 -17.20
CA GLU A 21 -11.57 21.25 -17.58
C GLU A 21 -12.56 21.44 -16.41
N ILE A 22 -13.68 22.11 -16.62
CA ILE A 22 -14.72 22.32 -15.61
C ILE A 22 -15.21 20.97 -15.11
N ILE A 23 -14.71 20.56 -13.94
CA ILE A 23 -15.07 19.29 -13.32
C ILE A 23 -16.23 19.57 -12.33
N PRO A 24 -17.34 18.82 -12.40
CA PRO A 24 -18.41 18.94 -11.42
C PRO A 24 -17.88 18.80 -9.98
N GLU A 25 -18.39 19.60 -9.06
CA GLU A 25 -17.95 19.58 -7.64
C GLU A 25 -18.10 18.20 -6.98
N GLU A 26 -19.13 17.49 -7.37
CA GLU A 26 -19.39 16.11 -6.89
C GLU A 26 -18.28 15.14 -7.28
N ASN A 27 -17.56 15.36 -8.38
CA ASN A 27 -16.53 14.48 -8.92
C ASN A 27 -15.11 15.03 -8.74
N SER A 28 -14.94 16.05 -7.90
CA SER A 28 -13.66 16.69 -7.63
C SER A 28 -13.38 16.85 -6.14
N ILE A 29 -12.10 16.95 -5.82
CA ILE A 29 -11.57 17.26 -4.51
C ILE A 29 -11.02 18.69 -4.56
N ASP A 30 -11.52 19.57 -3.70
CA ASP A 30 -10.92 20.89 -3.46
C ASP A 30 -9.58 20.66 -2.76
N PHE A 31 -8.53 20.55 -3.58
CA PHE A 31 -7.23 20.08 -3.10
C PHE A 31 -6.45 21.19 -2.40
N GLY A 32 -6.57 22.44 -2.89
CA GLY A 32 -5.87 23.58 -2.30
C GLY A 32 -5.86 24.80 -3.22
N LYS A 33 -5.14 25.83 -2.82
CA LYS A 33 -4.97 27.06 -3.60
C LYS A 33 -3.75 27.00 -4.49
N LEU A 34 -3.88 27.44 -5.75
CA LEU A 34 -2.74 27.63 -6.65
C LEU A 34 -1.83 28.73 -6.12
N LEU A 35 -0.52 28.56 -6.32
CA LEU A 35 0.50 29.52 -5.94
C LEU A 35 1.12 30.16 -7.21
N TYR A 36 1.27 31.47 -7.16
CA TYR A 36 2.01 32.23 -8.17
C TYR A 36 3.16 33.01 -7.49
N GLY A 37 4.38 32.75 -7.91
CA GLY A 37 5.55 33.33 -7.25
C GLY A 37 5.68 33.02 -5.76
N GLY A 38 5.08 31.93 -5.30
CA GLY A 38 5.06 31.51 -3.88
C GLY A 38 3.91 32.09 -3.06
N SER A 39 3.10 32.99 -3.62
CA SER A 39 1.93 33.60 -2.98
C SER A 39 0.64 32.87 -3.37
N GLU A 40 -0.28 32.72 -2.42
CA GLU A 40 -1.58 32.09 -2.67
C GLU A 40 -2.43 32.97 -3.60
N THR A 41 -3.07 32.34 -4.58
CA THR A 41 -4.08 32.94 -5.45
C THR A 41 -5.49 32.63 -4.95
N GLU A 42 -6.51 33.27 -5.56
CA GLU A 42 -7.90 32.91 -5.30
C GLU A 42 -8.34 31.60 -5.97
N ILE A 43 -7.52 31.09 -6.89
CA ILE A 43 -7.85 29.91 -7.69
C ILE A 43 -7.68 28.64 -6.86
N THR A 44 -8.74 27.85 -6.75
CA THR A 44 -8.71 26.54 -6.09
C THR A 44 -8.42 25.45 -7.11
N TYR A 45 -7.37 24.67 -6.89
CA TYR A 45 -7.10 23.48 -7.71
C TYR A 45 -8.06 22.36 -7.34
N LYS A 46 -8.76 21.82 -8.33
CA LYS A 46 -9.70 20.71 -8.20
C LYS A 46 -9.08 19.43 -8.75
N LEU A 47 -8.84 18.46 -7.90
CA LEU A 47 -8.34 17.14 -8.30
C LEU A 47 -9.53 16.23 -8.64
N PRO A 48 -9.64 15.70 -9.88
CA PRO A 48 -10.71 14.78 -10.26
C PRO A 48 -10.59 13.44 -9.53
N VAL A 49 -11.69 12.95 -8.94
CA VAL A 49 -11.73 11.67 -8.21
C VAL A 49 -11.39 10.50 -9.12
N ASN A 50 -11.87 10.50 -10.36
CA ASN A 50 -11.62 9.43 -11.31
C ASN A 50 -10.12 9.26 -11.66
N LEU A 51 -9.31 10.29 -11.51
CA LEU A 51 -7.86 10.20 -11.73
C LEU A 51 -7.16 9.32 -10.71
N LEU A 52 -7.71 9.21 -9.50
CA LEU A 52 -7.08 8.43 -8.43
C LEU A 52 -6.94 6.94 -8.80
N SER A 53 -7.82 6.40 -9.67
CA SER A 53 -7.68 5.04 -10.22
C SER A 53 -6.38 4.85 -11.02
N LYS A 54 -5.77 5.94 -11.51
CA LYS A 54 -4.51 5.91 -12.29
C LYS A 54 -3.26 5.93 -11.42
N HIS A 55 -3.40 5.68 -10.15
CA HIS A 55 -2.38 5.65 -9.10
C HIS A 55 -1.68 6.99 -8.88
N THR A 56 -1.30 7.21 -7.64
CA THR A 56 -0.66 8.45 -7.17
C THR A 56 0.63 8.12 -6.44
N LEU A 57 1.70 8.85 -6.71
CA LEU A 57 2.90 8.90 -5.89
C LEU A 57 2.93 10.21 -5.13
N LEU A 58 3.00 10.13 -3.81
CA LEU A 58 3.16 11.27 -2.92
C LEU A 58 4.51 11.20 -2.22
N SER A 59 5.38 12.15 -2.51
CA SER A 59 6.73 12.20 -1.95
C SER A 59 6.96 13.44 -1.08
N GLY A 60 7.96 13.39 -0.19
CA GLY A 60 8.37 14.51 0.65
C GLY A 60 8.97 14.07 1.98
N ILE A 61 9.84 14.87 2.55
CA ILE A 61 10.45 14.59 3.87
C ILE A 61 9.42 14.69 5.01
N ASN A 62 9.81 14.26 6.22
CA ASN A 62 8.95 14.34 7.40
C ASN A 62 8.54 15.78 7.73
N GLY A 63 7.28 15.95 8.17
CA GLY A 63 6.75 17.25 8.61
C GLY A 63 6.38 18.22 7.48
N THR A 64 6.44 17.81 6.21
CA THR A 64 6.13 18.70 5.07
C THR A 64 4.65 18.77 4.70
N GLY A 65 3.82 17.87 5.27
CA GLY A 65 2.38 17.89 5.08
C GLY A 65 1.82 16.72 4.28
N LYS A 66 2.61 15.65 4.04
CA LYS A 66 2.14 14.44 3.32
C LYS A 66 0.85 13.87 3.90
N THR A 67 0.84 13.58 5.20
CA THR A 67 -0.33 13.01 5.88
C THR A 67 -1.56 13.92 5.77
N ASN A 68 -1.39 15.25 5.90
CA ASN A 68 -2.48 16.19 5.66
C ASN A 68 -3.01 16.13 4.23
N THR A 69 -2.12 15.95 3.25
CA THR A 69 -2.50 15.81 1.83
C THR A 69 -3.34 14.55 1.62
N VAL A 70 -2.91 13.41 2.16
CA VAL A 70 -3.68 12.16 2.11
C VAL A 70 -5.04 12.33 2.79
N GLN A 71 -5.07 12.88 4.00
CA GLN A 71 -6.31 13.11 4.75
C GLN A 71 -7.27 14.07 4.00
N ALA A 72 -6.76 15.07 3.31
CA ALA A 72 -7.58 15.96 2.48
C ALA A 72 -8.25 15.21 1.31
N ILE A 73 -7.57 14.24 0.73
CA ILE A 73 -8.12 13.34 -0.29
C ILE A 73 -9.17 12.42 0.35
N LEU A 74 -8.83 11.73 1.43
CA LEU A 74 -9.68 10.74 2.07
C LEU A 74 -10.97 11.33 2.66
N ASN A 75 -10.93 12.53 3.23
CA ASN A 75 -12.13 13.21 3.76
C ASN A 75 -13.21 13.43 2.67
N LYS A 76 -12.80 13.67 1.43
CA LYS A 76 -13.76 13.83 0.33
C LYS A 76 -14.23 12.49 -0.23
N LEU A 77 -13.33 11.49 -0.23
CA LEU A 77 -13.66 10.16 -0.73
C LEU A 77 -14.57 9.38 0.19
N SER A 78 -14.38 9.50 1.51
CA SER A 78 -15.06 8.67 2.53
C SER A 78 -16.58 8.63 2.41
N GLU A 79 -17.19 9.61 1.79
CA GLU A 79 -18.63 9.65 1.53
C GLU A 79 -19.07 8.84 0.31
N LYS A 80 -18.14 8.52 -0.61
CA LYS A 80 -18.47 7.98 -1.95
C LYS A 80 -17.66 6.76 -2.37
N VAL A 81 -16.40 6.72 -1.96
CA VAL A 81 -15.45 5.69 -2.37
C VAL A 81 -14.81 5.11 -1.11
N PRO A 82 -14.93 3.80 -0.89
CA PRO A 82 -14.23 3.15 0.21
C PRO A 82 -12.71 3.25 0.02
N PHE A 83 -11.99 3.14 1.14
CA PHE A 83 -10.54 3.20 1.11
C PHE A 83 -9.90 2.31 2.18
N LEU A 84 -8.68 1.91 1.92
CA LEU A 84 -7.79 1.27 2.86
C LEU A 84 -6.55 2.12 3.09
N VAL A 85 -6.17 2.35 4.34
CA VAL A 85 -4.88 2.95 4.71
C VAL A 85 -4.02 1.90 5.40
N ILE A 86 -2.80 1.67 4.90
CA ILE A 86 -1.78 0.84 5.54
C ILE A 86 -0.69 1.77 6.08
N GLU A 87 -0.64 1.93 7.41
CA GLU A 87 0.28 2.84 8.11
C GLU A 87 1.28 2.07 8.97
N PRO A 88 2.55 1.93 8.54
CA PRO A 88 3.52 1.07 9.24
C PRO A 88 4.22 1.72 10.44
N ALA A 89 4.22 3.05 10.58
CA ALA A 89 5.16 3.69 11.52
C ALA A 89 4.55 4.71 12.48
N LYS A 90 3.45 5.38 12.13
CA LYS A 90 2.88 6.48 12.90
C LYS A 90 1.46 6.13 13.36
N THR A 91 0.80 7.06 14.03
CA THR A 91 -0.60 6.92 14.47
C THR A 91 -1.48 8.08 13.98
N GLU A 92 -0.99 8.81 12.96
CA GLU A 92 -1.67 10.03 12.49
C GLU A 92 -3.03 9.71 11.84
N TYR A 93 -3.15 8.55 11.18
CA TYR A 93 -4.41 8.11 10.58
C TYR A 93 -5.38 7.53 11.61
N ILE A 94 -4.88 6.92 12.70
CA ILE A 94 -5.74 6.47 13.80
C ILE A 94 -6.42 7.69 14.44
N ASP A 95 -5.63 8.69 14.83
CA ASP A 95 -6.14 9.89 15.51
C ASP A 95 -7.14 10.62 14.60
N TRP A 96 -6.84 10.74 13.30
CA TRP A 96 -7.74 11.31 12.31
C TRP A 96 -9.05 10.49 12.15
N ALA A 97 -8.96 9.16 12.04
CA ALA A 97 -10.13 8.29 11.89
C ALA A 97 -11.06 8.37 13.11
N ILE A 98 -10.50 8.45 14.32
CA ILE A 98 -11.27 8.64 15.54
C ILE A 98 -12.04 9.96 15.50
N GLU A 99 -11.39 11.06 15.13
CA GLU A 99 -12.05 12.37 15.03
C GLU A 99 -13.07 12.41 13.88
N TYR A 100 -12.80 11.71 12.78
CA TYR A 100 -13.75 11.54 11.68
C TYR A 100 -15.00 10.79 12.16
N ASN A 101 -14.84 9.65 12.83
CA ASN A 101 -15.94 8.81 13.32
C ASN A 101 -16.85 9.53 14.31
N LYS A 102 -16.31 10.42 15.16
CA LYS A 102 -17.12 11.26 16.06
C LYS A 102 -18.05 12.19 15.30
N ARG A 103 -17.63 12.67 14.12
CA ARG A 103 -18.42 13.61 13.29
C ARG A 103 -19.35 12.91 12.32
N HIS A 104 -19.06 11.64 11.98
CA HIS A 104 -19.78 10.86 10.97
C HIS A 104 -20.18 9.47 11.52
N PRO A 105 -21.13 9.40 12.48
CA PRO A 105 -21.48 8.13 13.13
C PRO A 105 -22.10 7.09 12.19
N ASP A 106 -22.71 7.55 11.09
CA ASP A 106 -23.33 6.67 10.08
C ASP A 106 -22.36 6.17 9.01
N ASN A 107 -21.13 6.70 8.98
CA ASN A 107 -20.10 6.33 8.02
C ASN A 107 -18.73 6.22 8.73
N VAL A 108 -18.58 5.18 9.53
CA VAL A 108 -17.39 4.99 10.36
C VAL A 108 -16.24 4.33 9.61
N ILE A 109 -15.04 4.81 9.89
CA ILE A 109 -13.79 4.21 9.46
C ILE A 109 -13.43 3.09 10.43
N SER A 110 -13.28 1.86 9.94
CA SER A 110 -12.81 0.73 10.73
C SER A 110 -11.33 0.90 11.07
N ILE A 111 -10.94 0.62 12.32
CA ILE A 111 -9.55 0.77 12.77
C ILE A 111 -9.06 -0.58 13.29
N PHE A 112 -7.98 -1.09 12.69
CA PHE A 112 -7.29 -2.29 13.11
C PHE A 112 -5.86 -1.96 13.53
N ILE A 113 -5.47 -2.41 14.72
CA ILE A 113 -4.12 -2.22 15.25
C ILE A 113 -3.63 -3.58 15.77
N PRO A 114 -2.90 -4.37 14.94
CA PRO A 114 -2.35 -5.64 15.37
C PRO A 114 -1.53 -5.51 16.66
N GLY A 115 -1.78 -6.40 17.61
CA GLY A 115 -1.15 -6.37 18.92
C GLY A 115 -1.77 -5.41 19.94
N CYS A 116 -2.82 -4.66 19.57
CA CYS A 116 -3.46 -3.70 20.44
C CYS A 116 -4.94 -4.04 20.64
N LYS A 117 -5.39 -4.18 21.87
CA LYS A 117 -6.82 -4.44 22.21
C LYS A 117 -7.62 -3.17 22.45
N SER A 118 -6.94 -2.09 22.84
CA SER A 118 -7.53 -0.76 23.02
C SER A 118 -6.51 0.31 22.68
N TYR A 119 -6.98 1.41 22.12
CA TYR A 119 -6.17 2.58 21.79
C TYR A 119 -6.65 3.77 22.63
N LYS A 120 -5.72 4.49 23.23
CA LYS A 120 -6.04 5.67 24.01
C LYS A 120 -6.10 6.90 23.12
N ASP A 121 -7.30 7.42 22.94
CA ASP A 121 -7.53 8.66 22.20
C ASP A 121 -6.69 9.80 22.81
N LYS A 122 -5.90 10.47 22.01
CA LYS A 122 -5.00 11.55 22.44
C LYS A 122 -5.75 12.81 22.86
N THR A 123 -6.96 13.00 22.33
CA THR A 123 -7.75 14.21 22.55
C THR A 123 -8.50 14.17 23.89
N ASN A 124 -9.28 13.12 24.12
CA ASN A 124 -10.15 13.01 25.30
C ASN A 124 -9.71 11.93 26.28
N ARG A 125 -8.61 11.22 25.99
CA ARG A 125 -8.03 10.13 26.79
C ARG A 125 -8.97 8.93 27.05
N GLN A 126 -10.03 8.79 26.26
CA GLN A 126 -10.90 7.62 26.31
C GLN A 126 -10.23 6.40 25.67
N ASP A 127 -10.49 5.23 26.26
CA ASP A 127 -10.05 3.97 25.68
C ASP A 127 -11.04 3.53 24.60
N ILE A 128 -10.54 3.40 23.37
CA ILE A 128 -11.30 2.91 22.23
C ILE A 128 -10.96 1.44 22.03
N LYS A 129 -11.97 0.59 22.04
CA LYS A 129 -11.82 -0.84 21.77
C LYS A 129 -11.45 -1.05 20.32
N ILE A 130 -10.36 -1.75 20.07
CA ILE A 130 -9.88 -2.11 18.74
C ILE A 130 -10.33 -3.50 18.35
N ALA A 131 -10.89 -3.65 17.17
CA ALA A 131 -11.28 -4.94 16.62
C ALA A 131 -10.02 -5.78 16.29
N PRO A 132 -10.02 -7.10 16.54
CA PRO A 132 -8.91 -7.95 16.17
C PRO A 132 -8.85 -8.10 14.65
N LEU A 133 -7.67 -7.85 14.07
CA LEU A 133 -7.39 -8.20 12.68
C LEU A 133 -6.98 -9.67 12.60
N LYS A 134 -7.57 -10.43 11.69
CA LYS A 134 -7.23 -11.82 11.38
C LYS A 134 -6.89 -11.94 9.91
N LEU A 135 -5.74 -12.50 9.58
CA LEU A 135 -5.24 -12.67 8.23
C LEU A 135 -4.53 -14.02 8.15
N ASN A 136 -5.25 -15.07 7.80
CA ASN A 136 -4.63 -16.36 7.54
C ASN A 136 -3.87 -16.31 6.20
N PRO A 137 -2.54 -16.49 6.16
CA PRO A 137 -1.79 -16.43 4.91
C PRO A 137 -2.23 -17.47 3.86
N PHE A 138 -2.85 -18.55 4.30
CA PHE A 138 -3.31 -19.65 3.45
C PHE A 138 -4.80 -19.56 3.09
N ASP A 139 -5.48 -18.53 3.57
CA ASP A 139 -6.86 -18.29 3.18
C ASP A 139 -6.94 -17.85 1.71
N ILE A 140 -7.99 -18.26 1.02
CA ILE A 140 -8.20 -17.89 -0.38
C ILE A 140 -9.38 -16.95 -0.45
N VAL A 141 -9.28 -15.94 -1.29
CA VAL A 141 -10.37 -15.00 -1.49
C VAL A 141 -11.46 -15.68 -2.32
N TRP A 142 -12.52 -16.07 -1.63
CA TRP A 142 -13.75 -16.58 -2.21
C TRP A 142 -14.91 -15.65 -1.90
N LEU A 143 -15.60 -15.19 -2.94
CA LEU A 143 -16.76 -14.29 -2.82
C LEU A 143 -18.08 -15.03 -3.02
N GLU A 144 -18.11 -16.05 -3.90
CA GLU A 144 -19.30 -16.86 -4.21
C GLU A 144 -18.96 -18.35 -4.22
N LYS A 145 -20.01 -19.19 -4.07
CA LYS A 145 -19.86 -20.66 -3.95
C LYS A 145 -19.40 -21.32 -5.24
N GLU A 146 -19.82 -20.78 -6.37
CA GLU A 146 -19.54 -21.28 -7.71
C GLU A 146 -18.20 -20.79 -8.27
N GLN A 147 -17.50 -19.94 -7.55
CA GLN A 147 -16.20 -19.43 -7.98
C GLN A 147 -15.16 -20.55 -7.94
N GLU A 148 -14.41 -20.71 -9.02
CA GLU A 148 -13.26 -21.62 -9.06
C GLU A 148 -12.17 -21.14 -8.09
N SER A 149 -11.59 -22.08 -7.36
CA SER A 149 -10.49 -21.76 -6.44
C SER A 149 -9.18 -21.58 -7.21
N ASN A 150 -8.55 -20.42 -7.08
CA ASN A 150 -7.28 -20.12 -7.75
C ASN A 150 -6.08 -20.45 -6.85
N VAL A 151 -6.04 -21.69 -6.34
CA VAL A 151 -5.04 -22.14 -5.34
C VAL A 151 -3.62 -21.97 -5.84
N LEU A 152 -3.32 -22.37 -7.08
CA LEU A 152 -1.95 -22.32 -7.63
C LEU A 152 -1.47 -20.87 -7.75
N THR A 153 -2.33 -19.98 -8.24
CA THR A 153 -1.99 -18.55 -8.35
C THR A 153 -1.80 -17.91 -6.96
N HIS A 154 -2.61 -18.30 -5.98
CA HIS A 154 -2.43 -17.86 -4.60
C HIS A 154 -1.09 -18.34 -4.03
N ILE A 155 -0.70 -19.60 -4.24
CA ILE A 155 0.59 -20.15 -3.82
C ILE A 155 1.75 -19.36 -4.39
N ASP A 156 1.73 -19.04 -5.70
CA ASP A 156 2.79 -18.26 -6.35
C ASP A 156 2.93 -16.84 -5.77
N ARG A 157 1.82 -16.20 -5.46
CA ARG A 157 1.79 -14.90 -4.81
C ARG A 157 2.28 -14.97 -3.36
N LEU A 158 1.79 -15.97 -2.61
CA LEU A 158 2.18 -16.18 -1.22
C LEU A 158 3.68 -16.43 -1.07
N LYS A 159 4.27 -17.23 -1.97
CA LYS A 159 5.72 -17.42 -2.07
C LYS A 159 6.46 -16.07 -2.22
N SER A 160 5.98 -15.22 -3.10
CA SER A 160 6.54 -13.88 -3.31
C SER A 160 6.35 -12.96 -2.10
N THR A 161 5.23 -13.07 -1.40
CA THR A 161 4.95 -12.34 -0.17
C THR A 161 5.89 -12.75 0.96
N PHE A 162 6.17 -14.04 1.13
CA PHE A 162 7.20 -14.51 2.07
C PHE A 162 8.60 -14.00 1.68
N ALA A 163 8.92 -14.00 0.39
CA ALA A 163 10.22 -13.54 -0.11
C ALA A 163 10.42 -12.02 0.04
N ALA A 164 9.35 -11.22 0.01
CA ALA A 164 9.41 -9.77 0.25
C ALA A 164 9.90 -9.45 1.67
N ALA A 165 9.53 -10.28 2.62
CA ALA A 165 9.76 -10.03 4.03
C ALA A 165 10.99 -10.79 4.57
N PHE A 166 11.10 -12.05 4.25
CA PHE A 166 12.14 -12.90 4.87
C PHE A 166 13.36 -13.02 3.97
N PRO A 167 14.56 -12.69 4.47
CA PRO A 167 15.79 -12.99 3.74
C PRO A 167 15.89 -14.50 3.49
N MET A 168 15.77 -14.90 2.23
CA MET A 168 15.87 -16.28 1.79
C MET A 168 17.07 -16.43 0.86
N TYR A 169 18.07 -17.16 1.34
CA TYR A 169 19.28 -17.42 0.60
C TYR A 169 19.38 -18.90 0.24
N ASP A 170 20.15 -19.20 -0.77
CA ASP A 170 20.45 -20.55 -1.23
C ASP A 170 19.19 -21.35 -1.56
N ILE A 171 18.94 -22.44 -0.85
CA ILE A 171 17.84 -23.38 -1.09
C ILE A 171 16.53 -23.00 -0.36
N LEU A 172 16.57 -22.04 0.58
CA LEU A 172 15.39 -21.71 1.39
C LEU A 172 14.17 -21.26 0.57
N PRO A 173 14.30 -20.50 -0.54
CA PRO A 173 13.16 -20.17 -1.39
C PRO A 173 12.43 -21.40 -1.94
N VAL A 174 13.21 -22.41 -2.38
CA VAL A 174 12.66 -23.65 -2.92
C VAL A 174 11.98 -24.47 -1.83
N LEU A 175 12.58 -24.57 -0.64
CA LEU A 175 11.99 -25.28 0.49
C LEU A 175 10.70 -24.59 0.98
N MET A 176 10.65 -23.28 0.94
CA MET A 176 9.43 -22.52 1.29
C MET A 176 8.32 -22.79 0.28
N GLU A 177 8.63 -22.86 -1.00
CA GLU A 177 7.70 -23.23 -2.07
C GLU A 177 7.14 -24.64 -1.86
N ASP A 178 8.03 -25.63 -1.70
CA ASP A 178 7.62 -27.02 -1.42
C ASP A 178 6.75 -27.10 -0.17
N LEU A 179 7.09 -26.33 0.86
CA LEU A 179 6.35 -26.31 2.11
C LEU A 179 4.92 -25.77 1.94
N ILE A 180 4.77 -24.68 1.17
CA ILE A 180 3.45 -24.13 0.86
C ILE A 180 2.62 -25.13 0.04
N TYR A 181 3.19 -25.77 -0.99
CA TYR A 181 2.50 -26.81 -1.75
C TYR A 181 2.08 -27.99 -0.87
N THR A 182 2.99 -28.49 -0.04
CA THR A 182 2.73 -29.65 0.86
C THR A 182 1.60 -29.33 1.84
N VAL A 183 1.52 -28.11 2.34
CA VAL A 183 0.46 -27.69 3.26
C VAL A 183 -0.92 -27.77 2.63
N TYR A 184 -1.05 -27.41 1.35
CA TYR A 184 -2.31 -27.53 0.62
C TYR A 184 -2.63 -28.97 0.20
N GLN A 185 -1.62 -29.81 -0.12
CA GLN A 185 -1.81 -31.23 -0.42
C GLN A 185 -2.25 -32.02 0.80
N ASN A 186 -1.62 -31.77 1.95
CA ASN A 186 -1.85 -32.52 3.18
C ASN A 186 -3.02 -32.00 4.03
N ASN A 187 -3.78 -31.04 3.53
CA ASN A 187 -4.97 -30.59 4.22
C ASN A 187 -6.06 -31.69 4.21
N THR A 188 -7.10 -31.52 4.98
CA THR A 188 -8.26 -32.45 5.04
C THR A 188 -8.86 -32.73 3.66
N THR A 189 -8.75 -31.80 2.73
CA THR A 189 -8.97 -31.95 1.30
C THR A 189 -7.67 -31.56 0.61
N ASP A 190 -7.21 -32.37 -0.34
CA ASP A 190 -6.11 -32.00 -1.22
C ASP A 190 -6.59 -30.91 -2.18
N TRP A 191 -6.17 -29.69 -1.93
CA TRP A 191 -6.60 -28.51 -2.67
C TRP A 191 -6.02 -28.44 -4.10
N LEU A 192 -5.04 -29.29 -4.42
CA LEU A 192 -4.39 -29.29 -5.72
C LEU A 192 -5.02 -30.31 -6.69
N THR A 193 -5.57 -31.40 -6.17
CA THR A 193 -6.15 -32.50 -6.97
C THR A 193 -7.65 -32.61 -6.84
N LYS A 194 -8.23 -32.06 -5.77
CA LYS A 194 -9.68 -32.07 -5.51
C LYS A 194 -10.10 -30.63 -5.27
N GLU A 195 -11.01 -30.13 -6.08
CA GLU A 195 -11.55 -28.80 -5.89
C GLU A 195 -12.11 -28.61 -4.48
N PRO A 196 -11.62 -27.62 -3.74
CA PRO A 196 -12.15 -27.30 -2.44
C PRO A 196 -13.58 -26.77 -2.57
N VAL A 197 -14.45 -27.13 -1.63
CA VAL A 197 -15.85 -26.71 -1.61
C VAL A 197 -16.00 -25.52 -0.68
N PHE A 198 -16.48 -24.40 -1.22
CA PHE A 198 -16.72 -23.16 -0.47
C PHE A 198 -17.53 -23.42 0.81
N GLY A 199 -17.07 -22.90 1.94
CA GLY A 199 -17.69 -23.04 3.25
C GLY A 199 -17.65 -24.44 3.87
N ARG A 200 -17.05 -25.44 3.20
CA ARG A 200 -16.87 -26.81 3.72
C ARG A 200 -15.42 -27.22 3.85
N THR A 201 -14.54 -26.68 3.01
CA THR A 201 -13.12 -26.97 3.05
C THR A 201 -12.40 -25.87 3.82
N LEU A 202 -11.74 -26.25 4.90
CA LEU A 202 -11.00 -25.30 5.75
C LEU A 202 -9.62 -25.05 5.16
N PRO A 203 -9.17 -23.78 5.07
CA PRO A 203 -7.82 -23.48 4.63
C PRO A 203 -6.77 -24.00 5.60
N PRO A 204 -5.55 -24.30 5.13
CA PRO A 204 -4.42 -24.59 6.01
C PRO A 204 -4.13 -23.42 6.96
N THR A 205 -3.24 -23.68 7.94
CA THR A 205 -2.80 -22.66 8.91
C THR A 205 -1.29 -22.71 9.10
N LEU A 206 -0.72 -21.76 9.82
CA LEU A 206 0.71 -21.83 10.21
C LEU A 206 1.03 -23.08 11.03
N ASN A 207 0.07 -23.66 11.75
CA ASN A 207 0.26 -24.95 12.43
C ASN A 207 0.44 -26.07 11.41
N SER A 208 -0.37 -26.11 10.36
CA SER A 208 -0.21 -27.07 9.26
C SER A 208 1.18 -26.95 8.63
N MET A 209 1.65 -25.71 8.44
CA MET A 209 2.99 -25.43 7.91
C MET A 209 4.11 -25.97 8.82
N SER A 210 4.00 -25.77 10.14
CA SER A 210 4.98 -26.32 11.10
C SER A 210 5.04 -27.85 11.05
N LEU A 211 3.92 -28.54 10.87
CA LEU A 211 3.85 -30.00 10.78
C LEU A 211 4.49 -30.52 9.49
N ALA A 212 4.33 -29.81 8.38
CA ALA A 212 4.84 -30.21 7.07
C ALA A 212 6.38 -30.08 6.93
N VAL A 213 7.05 -29.29 7.79
CA VAL A 213 8.52 -29.06 7.69
C VAL A 213 9.30 -30.39 7.68
N ASN A 214 8.94 -31.34 8.53
CA ASN A 214 9.66 -32.61 8.61
C ASN A 214 9.54 -33.43 7.34
N GLU A 215 8.36 -33.47 6.74
CA GLU A 215 8.06 -34.19 5.50
C GLU A 215 8.84 -33.59 4.32
N VAL A 216 8.74 -32.28 4.13
CA VAL A 216 9.41 -31.56 3.04
C VAL A 216 10.92 -31.78 3.07
N ILE A 217 11.54 -31.70 4.25
CA ILE A 217 13.00 -31.88 4.39
C ILE A 217 13.40 -33.35 4.18
N ALA A 218 12.65 -34.32 4.77
CA ALA A 218 12.96 -35.74 4.61
C ALA A 218 12.90 -36.20 3.15
N ASN A 219 11.98 -35.67 2.36
CA ASN A 219 11.84 -35.99 0.93
C ASN A 219 13.04 -35.55 0.07
N ARG A 220 13.89 -34.66 0.57
CA ARG A 220 15.06 -34.13 -0.14
C ARG A 220 16.34 -34.93 0.09
N GLN A 221 16.36 -35.85 1.06
CA GLN A 221 17.50 -36.74 1.37
C GLN A 221 18.84 -36.00 1.56
N TYR A 222 18.81 -34.88 2.30
CA TYR A 222 20.02 -34.13 2.65
C TYR A 222 20.88 -34.89 3.66
N GLU A 223 22.16 -34.54 3.76
CA GLU A 223 22.98 -34.96 4.90
C GLU A 223 22.35 -34.53 6.23
N GLU A 224 22.46 -35.37 7.27
CA GLU A 224 21.81 -35.14 8.56
C GLU A 224 22.08 -33.75 9.19
N ARG A 225 23.29 -33.23 9.01
CA ARG A 225 23.68 -31.89 9.47
C ARG A 225 22.95 -30.80 8.73
N VAL A 226 22.85 -30.92 7.39
CA VAL A 226 22.14 -29.97 6.52
C VAL A 226 20.65 -29.99 6.83
N GLU A 227 20.08 -31.20 6.95
CA GLU A 227 18.67 -31.40 7.32
C GLU A 227 18.32 -30.72 8.63
N ARG A 228 19.11 -30.91 9.69
CA ARG A 228 18.90 -30.26 10.99
C ARG A 228 18.94 -28.71 10.89
N ASN A 229 19.89 -28.19 10.14
CA ASN A 229 20.02 -26.74 9.95
C ASN A 229 18.83 -26.15 9.20
N MET A 230 18.38 -26.81 8.12
CA MET A 230 17.21 -26.37 7.34
C MET A 230 15.92 -26.41 8.17
N LYS A 231 15.69 -27.50 8.92
CA LYS A 231 14.55 -27.62 9.86
C LYS A 231 14.56 -26.50 10.90
N ALA A 232 15.71 -26.27 11.52
CA ALA A 232 15.85 -25.21 12.52
C ALA A 232 15.56 -23.82 11.91
N CYS A 233 16.04 -23.58 10.70
CA CYS A 233 15.86 -22.31 9.99
C CYS A 233 14.38 -22.05 9.64
N LEU A 234 13.69 -23.04 9.08
CA LEU A 234 12.27 -22.94 8.73
C LEU A 234 11.39 -22.80 9.98
N ASN A 235 11.60 -23.69 10.97
CA ASN A 235 10.82 -23.64 12.21
C ASN A 235 10.98 -22.30 12.94
N THR A 236 12.20 -21.75 13.01
CA THR A 236 12.42 -20.45 13.64
C THR A 236 11.59 -19.35 12.98
N ARG A 237 11.50 -19.35 11.66
CA ARG A 237 10.68 -18.36 10.91
C ARG A 237 9.18 -18.56 11.16
N ILE A 238 8.70 -19.80 11.02
CA ILE A 238 7.28 -20.11 11.24
C ILE A 238 6.89 -19.80 12.68
N ASP A 239 7.70 -20.20 13.66
CA ASP A 239 7.45 -19.93 15.07
C ASP A 239 7.46 -18.45 15.40
N SER A 240 8.28 -17.65 14.73
CA SER A 240 8.27 -16.18 14.90
C SER A 240 6.92 -15.57 14.52
N LEU A 241 6.26 -16.08 13.47
CA LEU A 241 4.93 -15.66 13.04
C LEU A 241 3.80 -16.18 13.94
N LYS A 242 4.05 -17.26 14.69
CA LYS A 242 3.07 -17.87 15.61
C LYS A 242 3.10 -17.30 17.03
N ARG A 243 4.10 -16.45 17.37
CA ARG A 243 4.27 -15.95 18.74
C ARG A 243 3.33 -14.81 19.07
N GLY A 244 2.69 -14.91 20.24
CA GLY A 244 1.87 -13.84 20.82
C GLY A 244 0.77 -13.38 19.89
N TRP A 245 0.56 -12.09 19.82
CA TRP A 245 -0.50 -11.49 19.00
C TRP A 245 -0.35 -11.76 17.50
N LYS A 246 0.87 -12.00 16.98
CA LYS A 246 1.08 -12.40 15.58
C LYS A 246 0.40 -13.72 15.29
N GLY A 247 0.54 -14.70 16.21
CA GLY A 247 -0.16 -15.97 16.10
C GLY A 247 -1.68 -15.82 16.20
N GLU A 248 -2.18 -14.92 17.06
CA GLU A 248 -3.62 -14.63 17.14
C GLU A 248 -4.17 -14.05 15.83
N MET A 249 -3.34 -13.30 15.09
CA MET A 249 -3.68 -12.70 13.79
C MET A 249 -3.54 -13.69 12.63
N LEU A 250 -2.39 -14.39 12.54
CA LEU A 250 -2.01 -15.16 11.36
C LEU A 250 -2.38 -16.66 11.44
N ASN A 251 -2.33 -17.24 12.66
CA ASN A 251 -2.62 -18.66 12.86
C ASN A 251 -4.10 -18.88 13.18
N THR A 252 -4.95 -18.45 12.29
CA THR A 252 -6.42 -18.54 12.37
C THR A 252 -6.94 -19.32 11.16
N ILE A 253 -8.14 -19.88 11.27
CA ILE A 253 -8.79 -20.56 10.13
C ILE A 253 -9.36 -19.54 9.17
N TYR A 254 -10.08 -18.55 9.67
CA TYR A 254 -10.76 -17.54 8.87
C TYR A 254 -10.12 -16.18 9.06
N SER A 255 -9.90 -15.49 7.96
CA SER A 255 -9.52 -14.08 7.94
C SER A 255 -10.69 -13.17 8.34
N THR A 256 -10.39 -11.93 8.67
CA THR A 256 -11.40 -10.86 8.75
C THR A 256 -12.14 -10.81 7.41
N PRO A 257 -13.48 -10.67 7.39
CA PRO A 257 -14.23 -10.62 6.15
C PRO A 257 -13.65 -9.60 5.16
N TRP A 258 -13.42 -10.02 3.93
CA TRP A 258 -12.81 -9.17 2.90
C TRP A 258 -13.59 -7.89 2.63
N SER A 259 -14.93 -7.96 2.72
CA SER A 259 -15.80 -6.78 2.61
C SER A 259 -15.56 -5.74 3.70
N GLU A 260 -15.11 -6.16 4.90
CA GLU A 260 -14.76 -5.22 5.98
C GLU A 260 -13.44 -4.49 5.72
N LEU A 261 -12.54 -5.12 4.97
CA LEU A 261 -11.22 -4.56 4.66
C LEU A 261 -11.24 -3.76 3.36
N PHE A 262 -12.04 -4.17 2.36
CA PHE A 262 -11.93 -3.69 0.98
C PHE A 262 -13.22 -3.06 0.42
N GLU A 263 -14.34 -3.04 1.17
CA GLU A 263 -15.57 -2.37 0.76
C GLU A 263 -16.01 -1.24 1.70
N LYS A 264 -15.28 -1.06 2.80
CA LYS A 264 -15.55 -0.01 3.79
C LYS A 264 -14.29 0.81 4.03
N PRO A 265 -14.43 2.08 4.44
CA PRO A 265 -13.28 2.85 4.91
C PRO A 265 -12.55 2.14 6.05
N CYS A 266 -11.27 1.89 5.89
CA CYS A 266 -10.48 1.10 6.81
C CYS A 266 -9.07 1.68 7.02
N VAL A 267 -8.56 1.64 8.26
CA VAL A 267 -7.18 1.95 8.63
C VAL A 267 -6.56 0.73 9.30
N ILE A 268 -5.50 0.19 8.73
CA ILE A 268 -4.66 -0.84 9.34
C ILE A 268 -3.35 -0.18 9.75
N ASN A 269 -3.13 -0.08 11.04
CA ASN A 269 -1.94 0.55 11.60
C ASN A 269 -1.01 -0.48 12.20
N LEU A 270 0.23 -0.52 11.70
CA LEU A 270 1.26 -1.48 12.08
C LEU A 270 2.32 -0.87 13.03
N SER A 271 2.07 0.30 13.62
CA SER A 271 3.06 0.99 14.47
C SER A 271 3.45 0.21 15.73
N TYR A 272 2.56 -0.67 16.20
CA TYR A 272 2.84 -1.56 17.33
C TYR A 272 3.63 -2.83 16.94
N VAL A 273 3.86 -3.04 15.66
CA VAL A 273 4.75 -4.10 15.17
C VAL A 273 6.20 -3.61 15.33
N GLY A 274 6.97 -4.25 16.18
CA GLY A 274 8.34 -3.81 16.50
C GLY A 274 9.38 -4.16 15.45
N ASP A 275 9.14 -5.19 14.63
CA ASP A 275 10.08 -5.70 13.64
C ASP A 275 9.72 -5.20 12.22
N ASP A 276 10.70 -4.66 11.51
CA ASP A 276 10.50 -4.11 10.16
C ASP A 276 10.23 -5.19 9.11
N THR A 277 10.77 -6.40 9.32
CA THR A 277 10.51 -7.56 8.46
C THR A 277 9.05 -7.99 8.57
N ASP A 278 8.53 -8.06 9.79
CA ASP A 278 7.12 -8.36 10.05
C ASP A 278 6.19 -7.31 9.42
N LYS A 279 6.54 -6.01 9.53
CA LYS A 279 5.76 -4.95 8.87
C LYS A 279 5.69 -5.13 7.37
N SER A 280 6.84 -5.41 6.74
CA SER A 280 6.90 -5.67 5.30
C SER A 280 6.06 -6.90 4.92
N PHE A 281 6.10 -7.97 5.72
CA PHE A 281 5.28 -9.16 5.50
C PHE A 281 3.78 -8.86 5.58
N PHE A 282 3.35 -8.13 6.61
CA PHE A 282 1.93 -7.78 6.76
C PHE A 282 1.43 -6.86 5.65
N MET A 283 2.23 -5.86 5.28
CA MET A 283 1.91 -4.98 4.15
C MET A 283 1.78 -5.78 2.85
N ALA A 284 2.73 -6.67 2.58
CA ALA A 284 2.73 -7.52 1.39
C ALA A 284 1.53 -8.47 1.36
N LEU A 285 1.20 -9.09 2.50
CA LEU A 285 0.05 -9.98 2.63
C LEU A 285 -1.29 -9.26 2.41
N ILE A 286 -1.45 -8.07 2.99
CA ILE A 286 -2.66 -7.24 2.79
C ILE A 286 -2.82 -6.86 1.32
N LEU A 287 -1.74 -6.44 0.65
CA LEU A 287 -1.76 -6.08 -0.77
C LEU A 287 -2.03 -7.30 -1.66
N GLN A 288 -1.51 -8.47 -1.32
CA GLN A 288 -1.83 -9.71 -2.02
C GLN A 288 -3.33 -10.01 -1.94
N PHE A 289 -3.92 -9.98 -0.75
CA PHE A 289 -5.35 -10.22 -0.58
C PHE A 289 -6.22 -9.17 -1.28
N LEU A 290 -5.82 -7.89 -1.25
CA LEU A 290 -6.50 -6.85 -2.02
C LEU A 290 -6.52 -7.18 -3.52
N TYR A 291 -5.37 -7.59 -4.07
CA TYR A 291 -5.29 -7.95 -5.47
C TYR A 291 -6.14 -9.17 -5.81
N GLU A 292 -6.10 -10.21 -4.98
CA GLU A 292 -6.94 -11.40 -5.15
C GLU A 292 -8.42 -11.06 -5.04
N TYR A 293 -8.80 -10.14 -4.14
CA TYR A 293 -10.15 -9.64 -4.00
C TYR A 293 -10.64 -8.92 -5.27
N CYS A 294 -9.82 -8.03 -5.83
CA CYS A 294 -10.14 -7.34 -7.08
C CYS A 294 -10.26 -8.33 -8.25
N THR A 295 -9.36 -9.31 -8.34
CA THR A 295 -9.39 -10.36 -9.36
C THR A 295 -10.66 -11.21 -9.24
N ALA A 296 -11.01 -11.64 -8.03
CA ALA A 296 -12.22 -12.42 -7.77
C ALA A 296 -13.50 -11.65 -8.17
N LYS A 297 -13.57 -10.36 -7.87
CA LYS A 297 -14.70 -9.51 -8.33
C LYS A 297 -14.76 -9.38 -9.84
N ALA A 298 -13.62 -9.30 -10.52
CA ALA A 298 -13.56 -9.24 -11.98
C ALA A 298 -14.03 -10.54 -12.64
N GLU A 299 -13.58 -11.70 -12.11
CA GLU A 299 -13.98 -13.04 -12.59
C GLU A 299 -15.49 -13.27 -12.45
N LEU A 300 -16.10 -12.74 -11.40
CA LEU A 300 -17.56 -12.81 -11.17
C LEU A 300 -18.36 -11.76 -11.94
N GLY A 301 -17.71 -10.93 -12.77
CA GLY A 301 -18.40 -9.87 -13.52
C GLY A 301 -18.97 -8.75 -12.64
N LEU A 302 -18.46 -8.59 -11.41
CA LEU A 302 -18.90 -7.54 -10.48
C LEU A 302 -18.21 -6.20 -10.74
N ILE A 303 -17.29 -6.13 -11.70
CA ILE A 303 -16.59 -4.93 -12.10
C ILE A 303 -17.09 -4.47 -13.48
N ASP A 304 -17.57 -3.22 -13.53
CA ASP A 304 -17.85 -2.57 -14.82
C ASP A 304 -16.55 -1.98 -15.38
N PHE A 305 -15.97 -2.62 -16.37
CA PHE A 305 -14.75 -2.17 -17.05
C PHE A 305 -14.95 -0.92 -17.93
N ASN A 306 -16.19 -0.51 -18.21
CA ASN A 306 -16.46 0.73 -18.93
C ASN A 306 -16.46 1.96 -18.01
N ASP A 307 -16.60 1.75 -16.71
CA ASP A 307 -16.52 2.81 -15.71
C ASP A 307 -15.06 2.99 -15.25
N ASN A 308 -14.39 3.97 -15.81
CA ASN A 308 -13.01 4.34 -15.47
C ASN A 308 -12.89 5.11 -14.14
N GLY A 309 -13.92 5.14 -13.30
CA GLY A 309 -13.92 5.79 -11.99
C GLY A 309 -13.04 5.07 -10.97
N CYS A 310 -12.65 5.79 -9.90
CA CYS A 310 -12.02 5.19 -8.73
C CYS A 310 -13.11 4.51 -7.89
N LYS A 311 -13.04 3.18 -7.77
CA LYS A 311 -14.00 2.37 -7.00
C LYS A 311 -13.56 2.14 -5.57
N HIS A 312 -12.26 2.10 -5.35
CA HIS A 312 -11.60 1.96 -4.05
C HIS A 312 -10.23 2.65 -4.12
N LEU A 313 -9.71 3.14 -2.99
CA LEU A 313 -8.39 3.75 -2.90
C LEU A 313 -7.57 3.12 -1.78
N THR A 314 -6.44 2.52 -2.10
CA THR A 314 -5.49 2.02 -1.11
C THR A 314 -4.32 2.98 -0.94
N VAL A 315 -4.11 3.45 0.28
CA VAL A 315 -2.97 4.26 0.69
C VAL A 315 -1.90 3.36 1.30
N VAL A 316 -0.70 3.39 0.75
CA VAL A 316 0.45 2.64 1.24
C VAL A 316 1.52 3.61 1.71
N GLU A 317 1.61 3.81 3.03
CA GLU A 317 2.67 4.59 3.65
C GLU A 317 3.99 3.79 3.67
N GLU A 318 5.11 4.48 3.52
CA GLU A 318 6.45 3.86 3.41
C GLU A 318 6.48 2.75 2.33
N ALA A 319 6.00 3.07 1.14
CA ALA A 319 5.82 2.10 0.04
C ALA A 319 7.10 1.34 -0.33
N HIS A 320 8.28 1.91 -0.02
CA HIS A 320 9.56 1.22 -0.19
C HIS A 320 9.67 -0.11 0.59
N ARG A 321 8.84 -0.33 1.63
CA ARG A 321 8.86 -1.59 2.39
C ARG A 321 8.45 -2.80 1.57
N VAL A 322 7.64 -2.61 0.54
CA VAL A 322 7.14 -3.67 -0.35
C VAL A 322 7.61 -3.52 -1.80
N MET A 323 8.05 -2.32 -2.19
CA MET A 323 8.49 -1.98 -3.55
C MET A 323 9.90 -1.39 -3.56
N MET A 324 10.80 -1.92 -2.74
CA MET A 324 12.16 -1.41 -2.60
C MET A 324 13.01 -1.74 -3.83
N LYS A 325 13.75 -0.73 -4.30
CA LYS A 325 14.79 -0.92 -5.30
C LYS A 325 15.88 -1.84 -4.76
N CYS A 326 16.25 -2.82 -5.53
CA CYS A 326 17.35 -3.75 -5.25
C CYS A 326 18.28 -3.79 -6.45
N ASP A 327 19.59 -3.70 -6.21
CA ASP A 327 20.57 -3.71 -7.29
C ASP A 327 20.85 -5.12 -7.83
N ASN A 328 20.59 -6.16 -7.04
CA ASN A 328 20.71 -7.54 -7.46
C ASN A 328 19.35 -8.08 -7.91
N LEU A 329 19.20 -8.28 -9.22
CA LEU A 329 17.97 -8.72 -9.88
C LEU A 329 17.60 -10.18 -9.59
N GLU A 330 18.54 -10.98 -9.10
CA GLU A 330 18.31 -12.40 -8.80
C GLU A 330 17.76 -12.63 -7.39
N LEU A 331 17.84 -11.62 -6.53
CA LEU A 331 17.33 -11.74 -5.16
C LEU A 331 15.80 -11.89 -5.13
N PRO A 332 15.29 -12.78 -4.25
CA PRO A 332 13.84 -12.92 -4.06
C PRO A 332 13.11 -11.61 -3.76
N GLN A 333 13.76 -10.70 -3.04
CA GLN A 333 13.22 -9.37 -2.71
C GLN A 333 12.99 -8.52 -3.96
N TYR A 334 13.88 -8.56 -4.96
CA TYR A 334 13.67 -7.87 -6.23
C TYR A 334 12.46 -8.44 -6.97
N LYS A 335 12.37 -9.78 -7.05
CA LYS A 335 11.24 -10.46 -7.71
C LYS A 335 9.91 -10.11 -7.04
N SER A 336 9.90 -10.03 -5.71
CA SER A 336 8.72 -9.59 -4.96
C SER A 336 8.35 -8.14 -5.25
N ALA A 337 9.33 -7.22 -5.24
CA ALA A 337 9.08 -5.82 -5.56
C ALA A 337 8.54 -5.65 -6.99
N MET A 338 9.06 -6.44 -7.95
CA MET A 338 8.54 -6.49 -9.32
C MET A 338 7.11 -7.03 -9.38
N MET A 339 6.79 -8.07 -8.62
CA MET A 339 5.42 -8.60 -8.54
C MET A 339 4.45 -7.51 -8.08
N PHE A 340 4.75 -6.81 -6.99
CA PHE A 340 3.89 -5.71 -6.51
C PHE A 340 3.80 -4.55 -7.49
N SER A 341 4.89 -4.24 -8.21
CA SER A 341 4.86 -3.23 -9.26
C SER A 341 3.99 -3.63 -10.47
N ASN A 342 4.01 -4.91 -10.84
CA ASN A 342 3.14 -5.44 -11.90
C ASN A 342 1.66 -5.41 -11.46
N MET A 343 1.39 -5.77 -10.19
CA MET A 343 0.05 -5.65 -9.62
C MET A 343 -0.52 -4.23 -9.74
N LEU A 344 0.30 -3.18 -9.59
CA LEU A 344 -0.15 -1.79 -9.82
C LEU A 344 -0.71 -1.61 -11.24
N SER A 345 -0.06 -2.17 -12.24
CA SER A 345 -0.51 -2.03 -13.64
C SER A 345 -1.85 -2.73 -13.90
N GLU A 346 -2.05 -3.89 -13.28
CA GLU A 346 -3.23 -4.73 -13.48
C GLU A 346 -4.43 -4.25 -12.66
N ILE A 347 -4.23 -3.93 -11.38
CA ILE A 347 -5.30 -3.58 -10.43
C ILE A 347 -6.05 -2.30 -10.83
N ARG A 348 -5.38 -1.44 -11.61
CA ARG A 348 -5.98 -0.25 -12.20
C ARG A 348 -7.20 -0.56 -13.06
N ALA A 349 -7.16 -1.67 -13.81
CA ALA A 349 -8.27 -2.09 -14.66
C ALA A 349 -9.53 -2.44 -13.85
N TYR A 350 -9.37 -2.75 -12.57
CA TYR A 350 -10.45 -3.08 -11.65
C TYR A 350 -11.03 -1.85 -10.92
N GLY A 351 -10.55 -0.64 -11.25
CA GLY A 351 -10.97 0.60 -10.58
C GLY A 351 -10.32 0.84 -9.22
N GLU A 352 -9.31 0.03 -8.86
CA GLU A 352 -8.51 0.24 -7.65
C GLU A 352 -7.47 1.32 -7.86
N GLY A 353 -7.52 2.37 -7.03
CA GLY A 353 -6.51 3.41 -6.96
C GLY A 353 -5.46 3.08 -5.91
N MET A 354 -4.17 3.25 -6.23
CA MET A 354 -3.08 3.13 -5.25
C MET A 354 -2.45 4.50 -5.03
N LEU A 355 -2.37 4.92 -3.77
CA LEU A 355 -1.67 6.12 -3.35
C LEU A 355 -0.42 5.71 -2.58
N LEU A 356 0.72 5.71 -3.26
CA LEU A 356 2.01 5.36 -2.69
C LEU A 356 2.61 6.58 -2.01
N VAL A 357 2.90 6.49 -0.73
CA VAL A 357 3.51 7.57 0.06
C VAL A 357 4.91 7.17 0.46
N ASP A 358 5.90 8.00 0.11
CA ASP A 358 7.28 7.73 0.49
C ASP A 358 8.06 9.01 0.82
N GLN A 359 9.12 8.87 1.60
CA GLN A 359 10.00 9.98 1.97
C GLN A 359 11.19 10.09 1.03
N VAL A 360 11.63 8.98 0.46
CA VAL A 360 12.83 8.84 -0.36
C VAL A 360 12.46 8.12 -1.66
N PRO A 361 11.97 8.85 -2.68
CA PRO A 361 11.50 8.25 -3.93
C PRO A 361 12.52 7.35 -4.63
N THR A 362 13.81 7.67 -4.49
CA THR A 362 14.90 6.86 -5.08
C THR A 362 15.04 5.46 -4.48
N ARG A 363 14.42 5.18 -3.34
CA ARG A 363 14.32 3.83 -2.76
C ARG A 363 13.27 2.94 -3.44
N LEU A 364 12.33 3.55 -4.13
CA LEU A 364 11.31 2.80 -4.85
C LEU A 364 11.87 2.20 -6.13
N ILE A 365 11.36 1.01 -6.50
CA ILE A 365 11.63 0.44 -7.81
C ILE A 365 11.15 1.40 -8.91
N PRO A 366 11.94 1.65 -9.97
CA PRO A 366 11.61 2.64 -11.00
C PRO A 366 10.24 2.45 -11.63
N ASP A 367 9.79 1.21 -11.77
CA ASP A 367 8.50 0.91 -12.38
C ASP A 367 7.32 1.33 -11.50
N ALA A 368 7.45 1.32 -10.16
CA ALA A 368 6.44 1.88 -9.26
C ALA A 368 6.27 3.39 -9.49
N ILE A 369 7.37 4.12 -9.71
CA ILE A 369 7.32 5.56 -10.02
C ILE A 369 6.68 5.81 -11.39
N LYS A 370 7.00 5.00 -12.40
CA LYS A 370 6.47 5.15 -13.77
C LYS A 370 4.97 4.80 -13.85
N ASN A 371 4.53 3.79 -13.11
CA ASN A 371 3.14 3.32 -13.12
C ASN A 371 2.16 4.25 -12.38
N THR A 372 2.64 5.24 -11.64
CA THR A 372 1.81 6.27 -11.03
C THR A 372 1.63 7.45 -11.98
N ASN A 373 0.38 7.76 -12.36
CA ASN A 373 0.08 8.83 -13.31
C ASN A 373 -0.09 10.21 -12.64
N ILE A 374 -0.40 10.22 -11.34
CA ILE A 374 -0.41 11.43 -10.53
C ILE A 374 0.86 11.44 -9.68
N LYS A 375 1.58 12.54 -9.71
CA LYS A 375 2.74 12.74 -8.85
C LYS A 375 2.56 14.01 -8.05
N ILE A 376 2.67 13.90 -6.74
CA ILE A 376 2.59 15.00 -5.80
C ILE A 376 3.90 15.01 -5.02
N THR A 377 4.63 16.11 -5.07
CA THR A 377 5.85 16.24 -4.29
C THR A 377 5.76 17.42 -3.32
N HIS A 378 5.91 17.12 -2.05
CA HIS A 378 6.26 18.11 -1.04
C HIS A 378 7.77 18.35 -1.05
N ARG A 379 8.26 19.12 -0.07
CA ARG A 379 9.69 19.39 0.06
C ARG A 379 10.52 18.10 0.10
N LEU A 380 11.50 18.02 -0.79
CA LEU A 380 12.62 17.08 -0.79
C LEU A 380 13.91 17.89 -0.72
N VAL A 381 14.98 17.31 -0.14
CA VAL A 381 16.26 18.03 0.04
C VAL A 381 17.39 17.38 -0.75
N ALA A 382 17.40 16.04 -0.83
CA ALA A 382 18.42 15.30 -1.55
C ALA A 382 18.30 15.57 -3.07
N GLU A 383 19.43 15.84 -3.70
CA GLU A 383 19.44 16.23 -5.13
C GLU A 383 18.99 15.07 -6.04
N ASP A 384 19.38 13.85 -5.72
CA ASP A 384 18.99 12.63 -6.44
C ASP A 384 17.48 12.40 -6.38
N ASP A 385 16.85 12.58 -5.21
CA ASP A 385 15.40 12.51 -5.05
C ASP A 385 14.68 13.62 -5.84
N CYS A 386 15.16 14.86 -5.73
CA CYS A 386 14.61 15.99 -6.49
C CYS A 386 14.74 15.78 -8.00
N LYS A 387 15.84 15.16 -8.44
CA LYS A 387 16.07 14.83 -9.86
C LYS A 387 15.12 13.73 -10.31
N ALA A 388 15.05 12.62 -9.56
CA ALA A 388 14.22 11.47 -9.93
C ALA A 388 12.73 11.85 -10.02
N ILE A 389 12.22 12.57 -9.03
CA ILE A 389 10.82 13.05 -9.04
C ILE A 389 10.60 14.11 -10.11
N GLY A 390 11.51 15.06 -10.26
CA GLY A 390 11.38 16.11 -11.28
C GLY A 390 11.34 15.56 -12.71
N GLU A 391 12.18 14.57 -13.00
CA GLU A 391 12.16 13.89 -14.30
C GLU A 391 10.86 13.08 -14.50
N ALA A 392 10.40 12.39 -13.45
CA ALA A 392 9.16 11.63 -13.50
C ALA A 392 7.91 12.52 -13.63
N MET A 393 7.95 13.77 -13.16
CA MET A 393 6.90 14.77 -13.29
C MET A 393 6.93 15.54 -14.61
N GLY A 394 8.05 15.50 -15.33
CA GLY A 394 8.25 16.30 -16.54
C GLY A 394 8.65 17.75 -16.30
N ILE A 395 8.91 18.17 -15.04
CA ILE A 395 9.27 19.55 -14.71
C ILE A 395 10.70 19.91 -15.17
N ASN A 396 10.86 21.15 -15.59
CA ASN A 396 12.13 21.66 -16.07
C ASN A 396 13.13 21.92 -14.91
N LYS A 397 14.39 22.24 -15.26
CA LYS A 397 15.45 22.46 -14.27
C LYS A 397 15.16 23.60 -13.30
N GLU A 398 14.51 24.67 -13.76
CA GLU A 398 14.21 25.84 -12.92
C GLU A 398 13.05 25.53 -11.96
N GLN A 399 11.99 24.88 -12.44
CA GLN A 399 10.89 24.41 -11.61
C GLN A 399 11.38 23.43 -10.54
N ARG A 400 12.31 22.52 -10.88
CA ARG A 400 12.89 21.56 -9.94
C ARG A 400 13.63 22.23 -8.78
N LYS A 401 14.23 23.41 -8.96
CA LYS A 401 14.88 24.18 -7.89
C LYS A 401 13.92 24.66 -6.80
N ILE A 402 12.61 24.63 -7.05
CA ILE A 402 11.58 24.99 -6.07
C ILE A 402 11.33 23.85 -5.08
N ILE A 403 11.48 22.58 -5.47
CA ILE A 403 11.20 21.42 -4.60
C ILE A 403 11.86 21.56 -3.22
N PRO A 404 13.18 21.83 -3.09
CA PRO A 404 13.81 21.97 -1.77
C PRO A 404 13.39 23.23 -1.00
N LYS A 405 12.71 24.17 -1.65
CA LYS A 405 12.26 25.44 -1.05
C LYS A 405 10.78 25.42 -0.65
N LEU A 406 10.05 24.37 -0.98
CA LEU A 406 8.64 24.26 -0.63
C LEU A 406 8.43 24.39 0.89
N LEU A 407 7.44 25.18 1.27
CA LEU A 407 7.03 25.38 2.65
C LEU A 407 6.10 24.24 3.10
N VAL A 408 5.91 24.10 4.41
CA VAL A 408 4.98 23.10 4.96
C VAL A 408 3.58 23.27 4.36
N GLY A 409 3.03 22.18 3.84
CA GLY A 409 1.74 22.14 3.17
C GLY A 409 1.75 22.69 1.74
N GLN A 410 2.89 23.07 1.18
CA GLN A 410 3.03 23.32 -0.25
C GLN A 410 3.47 22.04 -0.97
N CYS A 411 3.00 21.87 -2.20
CA CYS A 411 3.41 20.77 -3.07
C CYS A 411 3.39 21.21 -4.53
N ILE A 412 4.08 20.43 -5.36
CA ILE A 412 3.94 20.46 -6.82
C ILE A 412 3.16 19.21 -7.21
N ILE A 413 2.16 19.35 -8.07
CA ILE A 413 1.39 18.26 -8.64
C ILE A 413 1.54 18.21 -10.15
N SER A 414 1.70 17.03 -10.69
CA SER A 414 1.67 16.70 -12.12
C SER A 414 0.70 15.54 -12.34
N THR A 415 -0.07 15.61 -13.41
CA THR A 415 -1.02 14.55 -13.80
C THR A 415 -0.82 14.19 -15.27
N ALA A 416 -1.01 12.94 -15.64
CA ALA A 416 -0.88 12.50 -17.04
C ALA A 416 -1.97 13.03 -17.98
N LEU A 417 -2.95 13.78 -17.48
CA LEU A 417 -4.01 14.40 -18.30
C LEU A 417 -3.65 15.81 -18.78
N SER A 418 -2.64 16.41 -18.19
CA SER A 418 -2.19 17.77 -18.53
C SER A 418 -0.68 17.78 -18.68
N THR A 419 -0.20 18.58 -19.61
CA THR A 419 1.24 18.92 -19.70
C THR A 419 1.64 19.99 -18.70
N ASP A 420 0.66 20.47 -17.90
CA ASP A 420 0.84 21.56 -16.95
C ASP A 420 1.08 21.02 -15.54
N GLU A 421 2.10 21.52 -14.89
CA GLU A 421 2.36 21.29 -13.48
C GLU A 421 1.88 22.49 -12.66
N HIS A 422 1.41 22.20 -11.45
CA HIS A 422 0.82 23.19 -10.57
C HIS A 422 1.54 23.24 -9.23
N TRP A 423 1.82 24.45 -8.76
CA TRP A 423 2.32 24.69 -7.41
C TRP A 423 1.13 25.05 -6.50
N ILE A 424 0.94 24.27 -5.44
CA ILE A 424 -0.29 24.31 -4.65
C ILE A 424 0.02 24.45 -3.16
N LYS A 425 -0.79 25.23 -2.47
CA LYS A 425 -0.94 25.20 -1.02
C LYS A 425 -2.12 24.29 -0.68
N VAL A 426 -1.84 23.10 -0.15
CA VAL A 426 -2.85 22.09 0.19
C VAL A 426 -3.75 22.60 1.31
N LYS A 427 -5.04 22.34 1.20
CA LYS A 427 -6.03 22.67 2.23
C LYS A 427 -5.70 21.94 3.54
N LYS A 428 -5.69 22.68 4.65
CA LYS A 428 -5.46 22.06 5.96
C LYS A 428 -6.71 21.32 6.40
N VAL A 429 -6.55 20.05 6.76
CA VAL A 429 -7.58 19.23 7.40
C VAL A 429 -7.68 19.68 8.87
N LYS A 430 -8.92 19.91 9.34
CA LYS A 430 -9.24 20.30 10.73
C LYS A 430 -9.67 19.09 11.54
#